data_3f0839b12e931879830202c5e540a2a3
#
_entry.id   3f0839b12e931879830202c5e540a2a3
#
_cell.length_a   1.000
_cell.length_b   1.000
_cell.length_c   1.000
_cell.angle_alpha   90.00
_cell.angle_beta   90.00
_cell.angle_gamma   90.00
#
_symmetry.space_group_name_H-M   'P 1'
#
loop_
_entity.id
_entity.type
_entity.pdbx_description
1 polymer ?
#
loop_
_entity_poly.entity_id
_entity_poly.type
_entity_poly.pdbx_seq_one_letter_code
_entity_poly.pdbx_strand_id
1 'polypeptide(L)'
;MDLNVQKASSMVKTEIFQRIQSELEKNHIVLFMKGTPAAPKCGFSASASERLNKAGVKYKSVDVLSDPALYDGIRQYTNYTHFPQMFVDGRFIGSNENIDKYLTLKKS
;
A
#
# COMPACT_ATOMS: atom_id res chain seq x y z
N MET A 1 -8.65 9.15 -32.39
CA MET A 1 -9.47 8.90 -31.21
C MET A 1 -8.77 8.00 -30.20
N ASP A 2 -8.21 6.89 -30.65
CA ASP A 2 -7.52 5.96 -29.76
C ASP A 2 -6.30 6.58 -29.09
N LEU A 3 -5.60 7.46 -29.79
CA LEU A 3 -4.44 8.15 -29.25
C LEU A 3 -4.80 9.04 -28.05
N ASN A 4 -5.95 9.69 -28.09
CA ASN A 4 -6.41 10.55 -27.00
C ASN A 4 -6.78 9.73 -25.76
N VAL A 5 -7.41 8.56 -25.97
CA VAL A 5 -7.79 7.67 -24.89
C VAL A 5 -6.55 7.09 -24.22
N GLN A 6 -5.59 6.62 -25.00
CA GLN A 6 -4.33 6.10 -24.48
C GLN A 6 -3.54 7.17 -23.74
N LYS A 7 -3.51 8.37 -24.27
CA LYS A 7 -2.81 9.48 -23.65
C LYS A 7 -3.43 9.85 -22.31
N ALA A 8 -4.76 9.87 -22.24
CA ALA A 8 -5.47 10.15 -20.99
C ALA A 8 -5.21 9.05 -19.96
N SER A 9 -5.22 7.78 -20.37
CA SER A 9 -4.91 6.65 -19.46
C SER A 9 -3.48 6.72 -18.94
N SER A 10 -2.52 7.07 -19.80
CA SER A 10 -1.13 7.23 -19.40
C SER A 10 -0.95 8.36 -18.40
N MET A 11 -1.65 9.48 -18.60
CA MET A 11 -1.60 10.61 -17.68
C MET A 11 -2.18 10.22 -16.31
N VAL A 12 -3.32 9.53 -16.29
CA VAL A 12 -3.94 9.07 -15.04
C VAL A 12 -3.01 8.12 -14.29
N LYS A 13 -2.39 7.19 -15.00
CA LYS A 13 -1.43 6.25 -14.41
C LYS A 13 -0.24 7.00 -13.81
N THR A 14 0.29 7.99 -14.52
CA THR A 14 1.41 8.79 -14.03
C THR A 14 1.03 9.54 -12.76
N GLU A 15 -0.14 10.15 -12.73
CA GLU A 15 -0.63 10.86 -11.55
C GLU A 15 -0.79 9.93 -10.35
N ILE A 16 -1.34 8.72 -10.56
CA ILE A 16 -1.49 7.73 -9.49
C ILE A 16 -0.14 7.29 -8.97
N PHE A 17 0.82 7.03 -9.85
CA PHE A 17 2.16 6.63 -9.45
C PHE A 17 2.85 7.74 -8.66
N GLN A 18 2.65 9.00 -9.04
CA GLN A 18 3.19 10.14 -8.30
C GLN A 18 2.57 10.26 -6.91
N ARG A 19 1.27 10.00 -6.78
CA ARG A 19 0.59 9.97 -5.48
C ARG A 19 1.18 8.88 -4.58
N ILE A 20 1.38 7.70 -5.14
CA ILE A 20 1.99 6.58 -4.41
C ILE A 20 3.38 6.98 -3.93
N GLN A 21 4.21 7.50 -4.82
CA GLN A 21 5.57 7.92 -4.49
C GLN A 21 5.57 9.00 -3.41
N SER A 22 4.64 9.94 -3.48
CA SER A 22 4.52 11.00 -2.48
C SER A 22 4.23 10.42 -1.08
N GLU A 23 3.33 9.44 -0.99
CA GLU A 23 3.04 8.79 0.28
C GLU A 23 4.27 8.06 0.81
N LEU A 24 5.01 7.39 -0.08
CA LEU A 24 6.21 6.64 0.30
C LEU A 24 7.34 7.55 0.76
N GLU A 25 7.46 8.73 0.17
CA GLU A 25 8.50 9.70 0.54
C GLU A 25 8.21 10.36 1.90
N LYS A 26 6.94 10.59 2.20
CA LYS A 26 6.53 11.30 3.42
C LYS A 26 6.52 10.41 4.65
N ASN A 27 6.47 9.10 4.49
CA ASN A 27 6.24 8.18 5.59
C ASN A 27 7.24 7.04 5.57
N HIS A 28 7.83 6.75 6.73
CA HIS A 28 8.78 5.66 6.88
C HIS A 28 8.13 4.30 6.53
N ILE A 29 6.93 4.06 7.08
CA ILE A 29 6.19 2.83 6.82
C ILE A 29 4.81 3.20 6.29
N VAL A 30 4.42 2.58 5.17
CA VAL A 30 3.10 2.77 4.56
C VAL A 30 2.46 1.40 4.38
N LEU A 31 1.22 1.27 4.85
CA LEU A 31 0.42 0.06 4.68
C LEU A 31 -0.77 0.38 3.79
N PHE A 32 -0.77 -0.19 2.59
CA PHE A 32 -1.93 -0.13 1.70
C PHE A 32 -2.83 -1.31 2.04
N MET A 33 -4.05 -1.02 2.47
CA MET A 33 -4.96 -2.03 2.98
C MET A 33 -6.38 -1.82 2.50
N LYS A 34 -7.22 -2.82 2.64
CA LYS A 34 -8.65 -2.70 2.36
C LYS A 34 -9.35 -2.23 3.62
N GLY A 35 -9.87 -1.02 3.59
CA GLY A 35 -10.47 -0.35 4.72
C GLY A 35 -9.43 0.43 5.52
N THR A 36 -9.72 0.66 6.79
CA THR A 36 -8.85 1.38 7.71
C THR A 36 -8.51 0.49 8.91
N PRO A 37 -7.48 0.84 9.70
CA PRO A 37 -7.19 0.06 10.92
C PRO A 37 -8.38 -0.02 11.88
N ALA A 38 -9.19 1.04 11.95
CA ALA A 38 -10.37 1.08 12.81
C ALA A 38 -11.55 0.29 12.23
N ALA A 39 -11.61 0.17 10.89
CA ALA A 39 -12.71 -0.50 10.19
C ALA A 39 -12.17 -1.27 8.99
N PRO A 40 -11.41 -2.33 9.21
CA PRO A 40 -10.86 -3.12 8.10
C PRO A 40 -11.96 -3.85 7.35
N LYS A 41 -11.80 -3.98 6.03
CA LYS A 41 -12.77 -4.63 5.15
C LYS A 41 -12.29 -5.99 4.66
N CYS A 42 -11.16 -6.47 5.17
CA CYS A 42 -10.58 -7.74 4.77
C CYS A 42 -9.79 -8.30 5.95
N GLY A 43 -9.93 -9.60 6.21
CA GLY A 43 -9.25 -10.24 7.33
C GLY A 43 -7.73 -10.15 7.25
N PHE A 44 -7.17 -10.25 6.05
CA PHE A 44 -5.72 -10.12 5.86
C PHE A 44 -5.25 -8.70 6.15
N SER A 45 -6.03 -7.69 5.75
CA SER A 45 -5.71 -6.30 6.05
C SER A 45 -5.84 -6.00 7.54
N ALA A 46 -6.87 -6.54 8.19
CA ALA A 46 -7.04 -6.42 9.64
C ALA A 46 -5.83 -7.00 10.37
N SER A 47 -5.40 -8.19 9.96
CA SER A 47 -4.25 -8.87 10.56
C SER A 47 -2.97 -8.05 10.43
N ALA A 48 -2.74 -7.44 9.26
CA ALA A 48 -1.55 -6.61 9.05
C ALA A 48 -1.53 -5.39 9.96
N SER A 49 -2.64 -4.66 10.05
CA SER A 49 -2.69 -3.48 10.91
C SER A 49 -2.55 -3.86 12.38
N GLU A 50 -3.12 -4.99 12.81
CA GLU A 50 -2.97 -5.48 14.18
C GLU A 50 -1.51 -5.79 14.51
N ARG A 51 -0.79 -6.43 13.58
CA ARG A 51 0.62 -6.74 13.77
C ARG A 51 1.45 -5.49 14.00
N LEU A 52 1.22 -4.46 13.18
CA LEU A 52 1.95 -3.20 13.30
C LEU A 52 1.57 -2.47 14.59
N ASN A 53 0.29 -2.47 14.94
CA ASN A 53 -0.18 -1.84 16.17
C ASN A 53 0.42 -2.51 17.41
N LYS A 54 0.44 -3.83 17.45
CA LYS A 54 1.01 -4.57 18.57
C LYS A 54 2.51 -4.37 18.71
N ALA A 55 3.20 -4.18 17.59
CA ALA A 55 4.63 -3.92 17.60
C ALA A 55 4.96 -2.48 18.00
N GLY A 56 3.96 -1.62 18.14
CA GLY A 56 4.17 -0.22 18.50
C GLY A 56 4.81 0.61 17.41
N VAL A 57 4.71 0.17 16.16
CA VAL A 57 5.35 0.82 15.02
C VAL A 57 4.43 1.90 14.48
N LYS A 58 4.97 3.07 14.20
CA LYS A 58 4.21 4.13 13.52
C LYS A 58 4.17 3.84 12.04
N TYR A 59 2.99 3.95 11.45
CA TYR A 59 2.82 3.72 10.02
C TYR A 59 1.66 4.56 9.49
N LYS A 60 1.72 4.85 8.20
CA LYS A 60 0.61 5.50 7.49
C LYS A 60 -0.23 4.40 6.84
N SER A 61 -1.52 4.36 7.15
CA SER A 61 -2.43 3.44 6.46
C SER A 61 -3.12 4.18 5.32
N VAL A 62 -3.29 3.50 4.19
CA VAL A 62 -4.00 4.03 3.02
C VAL A 62 -5.07 3.03 2.62
N ASP A 63 -6.32 3.49 2.60
CA ASP A 63 -7.47 2.66 2.22
C ASP A 63 -7.58 2.59 0.70
N VAL A 64 -7.21 1.46 0.12
CA VAL A 64 -7.26 1.29 -1.34
C VAL A 64 -8.67 1.14 -1.87
N LEU A 65 -9.65 0.87 -1.00
CA LEU A 65 -11.04 0.79 -1.42
C LEU A 65 -11.70 2.16 -1.59
N SER A 66 -11.07 3.21 -1.06
CA SER A 66 -11.60 4.56 -1.17
C SER A 66 -11.45 5.15 -2.58
N ASP A 67 -10.58 4.56 -3.40
CA ASP A 67 -10.29 5.08 -4.74
C ASP A 67 -9.90 3.93 -5.68
N PRO A 68 -10.79 3.57 -6.65
CA PRO A 68 -10.50 2.49 -7.59
C PRO A 68 -9.20 2.68 -8.38
N ALA A 69 -8.87 3.92 -8.71
CA ALA A 69 -7.63 4.21 -9.44
C ALA A 69 -6.40 3.87 -8.59
N LEU A 70 -6.48 4.15 -7.30
CA LEU A 70 -5.41 3.81 -6.36
C LEU A 70 -5.29 2.30 -6.18
N TYR A 71 -6.42 1.61 -6.06
CA TYR A 71 -6.46 0.15 -5.95
C TYR A 71 -5.70 -0.49 -7.11
N ASP A 72 -6.05 -0.11 -8.33
CA ASP A 72 -5.40 -0.64 -9.53
C ASP A 72 -3.96 -0.15 -9.66
N GLY A 73 -3.72 1.11 -9.30
CA GLY A 73 -2.40 1.72 -9.40
C GLY A 73 -1.36 1.04 -8.53
N ILE A 74 -1.71 0.71 -7.29
CA ILE A 74 -0.78 0.01 -6.38
C ILE A 74 -0.43 -1.36 -6.95
N ARG A 75 -1.42 -2.09 -7.45
CA ARG A 75 -1.19 -3.43 -8.02
C ARG A 75 -0.25 -3.36 -9.21
N GLN A 76 -0.36 -2.34 -10.03
CA GLN A 76 0.54 -2.12 -11.16
C GLN A 76 1.92 -1.65 -10.70
N TYR A 77 1.96 -0.78 -9.70
CA TYR A 77 3.20 -0.22 -9.17
C TYR A 77 4.14 -1.31 -8.62
N THR A 78 3.56 -2.26 -7.89
CA THR A 78 4.32 -3.34 -7.26
C THR A 78 4.36 -4.62 -8.09
N ASN A 79 3.50 -4.74 -9.10
CA ASN A 79 3.26 -5.99 -9.82
C ASN A 79 2.83 -7.11 -8.88
N TYR A 80 2.14 -6.78 -7.81
CA TYR A 80 1.60 -7.70 -6.82
C TYR A 80 0.12 -7.39 -6.65
N THR A 81 -0.75 -8.39 -6.77
CA THR A 81 -2.18 -8.16 -6.95
C THR A 81 -3.01 -8.25 -5.69
N HIS A 82 -2.43 -8.67 -4.57
CA HIS A 82 -3.16 -8.87 -3.32
C HIS A 82 -2.86 -7.76 -2.31
N PHE A 83 -3.77 -7.56 -1.36
CA PHE A 83 -3.58 -6.65 -0.24
C PHE A 83 -3.66 -7.46 1.04
N PRO A 84 -3.02 -7.00 2.13
CA PRO A 84 -2.33 -5.72 2.29
C PRO A 84 -0.94 -5.71 1.65
N GLN A 85 -0.41 -4.50 1.42
CA GLN A 85 0.95 -4.31 0.91
C GLN A 85 1.66 -3.28 1.77
N MET A 86 2.82 -3.65 2.33
CA MET A 86 3.60 -2.75 3.17
C MET A 86 4.86 -2.29 2.46
N PHE A 87 5.19 -1.02 2.65
CA PHE A 87 6.42 -0.40 2.18
C PHE A 87 7.19 0.15 3.37
N VAL A 88 8.51 0.05 3.31
CA VAL A 88 9.42 0.65 4.30
C VAL A 88 10.46 1.45 3.54
N ASP A 89 10.54 2.76 3.85
CA ASP A 89 11.46 3.68 3.18
C ASP A 89 11.35 3.61 1.65
N GLY A 90 10.12 3.51 1.16
CA GLY A 90 9.85 3.46 -0.28
C GLY A 90 10.03 2.10 -0.91
N ARG A 91 10.44 1.09 -0.15
CA ARG A 91 10.66 -0.26 -0.67
C ARG A 91 9.48 -1.17 -0.37
N PHE A 92 9.03 -1.89 -1.38
CA PHE A 92 7.97 -2.87 -1.21
C PHE A 92 8.49 -4.06 -0.39
N ILE A 93 7.90 -4.26 0.80
CA ILE A 93 8.26 -5.36 1.68
C ILE A 93 7.40 -6.60 1.38
N GLY A 94 6.11 -6.40 1.19
CA GLY A 94 5.19 -7.48 0.89
C GLY A 94 3.96 -7.47 1.76
N SER A 95 3.39 -8.64 2.01
CA SER A 95 2.17 -8.82 2.78
C SER A 95 2.49 -9.40 4.16
N ASN A 96 1.51 -10.04 4.82
CA ASN A 96 1.59 -10.44 6.24
C ASN A 96 2.84 -11.26 6.58
N GLU A 97 3.19 -12.23 5.76
CA GLU A 97 4.37 -13.05 6.00
C GLU A 97 5.65 -12.19 6.05
N ASN A 98 5.75 -11.27 5.13
CA ASN A 98 6.91 -10.37 5.05
C ASN A 98 6.91 -9.34 6.17
N ILE A 99 5.72 -8.90 6.59
CA ILE A 99 5.58 -8.00 7.74
C ILE A 99 6.12 -8.67 8.99
N ASP A 100 5.76 -9.93 9.24
CA ASP A 100 6.26 -10.68 10.39
C ASP A 100 7.78 -10.78 10.37
N LYS A 101 8.36 -11.11 9.22
CA LYS A 101 9.81 -11.19 9.06
C LYS A 101 10.50 -9.87 9.35
N TYR A 102 9.93 -8.78 8.81
CA TYR A 102 10.47 -7.44 9.03
C TYR A 102 10.45 -7.08 10.52
N LEU A 103 9.34 -7.33 11.20
CA LEU A 103 9.20 -7.01 12.60
C LEU A 103 10.14 -7.84 13.48
N THR A 104 10.35 -9.11 13.14
CA THR A 104 11.27 -9.99 13.83
C THR A 104 12.70 -9.50 13.71
N LEU A 105 13.12 -9.13 12.49
CA LEU A 105 14.47 -8.63 12.25
C LEU A 105 14.73 -7.31 12.97
N LYS A 106 13.71 -6.46 13.05
CA LYS A 106 13.84 -5.17 13.71
C LYS A 106 14.04 -5.30 15.22
N LYS A 107 13.49 -6.35 15.83
CA LYS A 107 13.66 -6.61 17.27
C LYS A 107 15.05 -7.11 17.62
N SER A 108 15.73 -7.66 16.64
CA SER A 108 17.08 -8.14 16.84
C SER A 108 18.08 -7.00 16.80
#